data_bf7fa18fe50e9e3bff3d17f4ab255f95
#
_entry.id   bf7fa18fe50e9e3bff3d17f4ab255f95
#
_cell.length_a   1.000
_cell.length_b   1.000
_cell.length_c   1.000
_cell.angle_alpha   90.00
_cell.angle_beta   90.00
_cell.angle_gamma   90.00
#
_symmetry.space_group_name_H-M   'P 1'
#
loop_
_entity.id
_entity.type
_entity.pdbx_description
1 polymer ?
#
loop_
_entity_poly.entity_id
_entity_poly.type
_entity_poly.pdbx_seq_one_letter_code
_entity_poly.pdbx_strand_id
1 'polypeptide(L)'
;MRAGLATLDVLERKALGPRALQLGEQFRGKLRQALAPFEIVKEVRGLGLLSGIEFTVPKKLSLRALYEAFHRVHPAMFGQVIVMRMFREENILTQICGNNFMVLKAAPPLVVTEAQLDEFVEAIRGVVELADTSVTFWTEALGLAKRAVNI
;
A
#
# COMPACT_ATOMS: atom_id res chain seq x y z
N MET A 1 33.11 3.99 6.93
CA MET A 1 33.40 5.06 5.95
C MET A 1 33.48 4.57 4.49
N ARG A 2 34.25 3.54 4.13
CA ARG A 2 34.39 3.10 2.70
C ARG A 2 33.06 2.69 2.05
N ALA A 3 32.17 1.97 2.74
CA ALA A 3 30.88 1.56 2.20
C ALA A 3 29.96 2.76 1.87
N GLY A 4 29.94 3.77 2.74
CA GLY A 4 29.16 4.98 2.49
C GLY A 4 29.61 5.76 1.27
N LEU A 5 30.94 5.91 1.09
CA LEU A 5 31.52 6.55 -0.11
C LEU A 5 31.19 5.76 -1.38
N ALA A 6 31.28 4.43 -1.34
CA ALA A 6 30.91 3.58 -2.47
C ALA A 6 29.42 3.71 -2.83
N THR A 7 28.54 3.86 -1.82
CA THR A 7 27.12 4.10 -2.05
C THR A 7 26.87 5.44 -2.74
N LEU A 8 27.51 6.51 -2.29
CA LEU A 8 27.41 7.83 -2.92
C LEU A 8 27.90 7.81 -4.37
N ASP A 9 29.05 7.17 -4.62
CA ASP A 9 29.60 7.01 -5.99
C ASP A 9 28.61 6.28 -6.92
N VAL A 10 27.93 5.23 -6.42
CA VAL A 10 26.91 4.52 -7.21
C VAL A 10 25.70 5.40 -7.48
N LEU A 11 25.23 6.15 -6.48
CA LEU A 11 24.10 7.07 -6.61
C LEU A 11 24.33 8.12 -7.70
N GLU A 12 25.53 8.72 -7.70
CA GLU A 12 25.93 9.74 -8.67
C GLU A 12 26.14 9.12 -10.06
N ARG A 13 26.98 8.11 -10.17
CA ARG A 13 27.33 7.45 -11.45
C ARG A 13 26.14 6.88 -12.20
N LYS A 14 25.15 6.33 -11.47
CA LYS A 14 23.92 5.77 -12.05
C LYS A 14 22.76 6.77 -12.10
N ALA A 15 22.98 8.03 -11.70
CA ALA A 15 21.95 9.07 -11.65
C ALA A 15 20.65 8.60 -10.98
N LEU A 16 20.78 7.85 -9.86
CA LEU A 16 19.62 7.20 -9.23
C LEU A 16 18.63 8.20 -8.64
N GLY A 17 19.03 9.40 -8.25
CA GLY A 17 18.15 10.47 -7.81
C GLY A 17 17.20 10.95 -8.90
N PRO A 18 17.67 11.47 -10.03
CA PRO A 18 16.85 11.84 -11.19
C PRO A 18 15.97 10.69 -11.68
N ARG A 19 16.52 9.47 -11.77
CA ARG A 19 15.77 8.27 -12.15
C ARG A 19 14.60 8.01 -11.19
N ALA A 20 14.83 8.12 -9.89
CA ALA A 20 13.79 7.91 -8.89
C ALA A 20 12.66 8.95 -8.98
N LEU A 21 12.97 10.20 -9.31
CA LEU A 21 11.95 11.25 -9.52
C LEU A 21 11.07 10.91 -10.73
N GLN A 22 11.67 10.60 -11.87
CA GLN A 22 10.96 10.29 -13.10
C GLN A 22 10.12 9.01 -12.96
N LEU A 23 10.74 7.91 -12.53
CA LEU A 23 10.09 6.62 -12.39
C LEU A 23 9.00 6.63 -11.31
N GLY A 24 9.23 7.37 -10.24
CA GLY A 24 8.25 7.53 -9.17
C GLY A 24 7.00 8.30 -9.60
N GLU A 25 7.12 9.31 -10.47
CA GLU A 25 5.94 10.01 -10.98
C GLU A 25 5.13 9.11 -11.94
N GLN A 26 5.79 8.35 -12.80
CA GLN A 26 5.14 7.35 -13.66
C GLN A 26 4.42 6.29 -12.81
N PHE A 27 5.07 5.78 -11.78
CA PHE A 27 4.50 4.81 -10.85
C PHE A 27 3.24 5.34 -10.13
N ARG A 28 3.31 6.56 -9.58
CA ARG A 28 2.13 7.20 -8.96
C ARG A 28 1.03 7.48 -9.96
N GLY A 29 1.35 7.83 -11.21
CA GLY A 29 0.38 7.97 -12.30
C GLY A 29 -0.39 6.67 -12.55
N LYS A 30 0.33 5.54 -12.69
CA LYS A 30 -0.26 4.20 -12.83
C LYS A 30 -1.12 3.82 -11.61
N LEU A 31 -0.63 4.06 -10.39
CA LEU A 31 -1.41 3.83 -9.16
C LEU A 31 -2.70 4.63 -9.12
N ARG A 32 -2.65 5.94 -9.42
CA ARG A 32 -3.86 6.79 -9.46
C ARG A 32 -4.87 6.28 -10.47
N GLN A 33 -4.42 5.87 -11.65
CA GLN A 33 -5.28 5.33 -12.69
C GLN A 33 -5.91 3.99 -12.28
N ALA A 34 -5.11 3.06 -11.78
CA ALA A 34 -5.55 1.73 -11.40
C ALA A 34 -6.50 1.74 -10.18
N LEU A 35 -6.31 2.70 -9.26
CA LEU A 35 -7.06 2.78 -8.01
C LEU A 35 -8.24 3.79 -8.08
N ALA A 36 -8.36 4.58 -9.13
CA ALA A 36 -9.44 5.57 -9.29
C ALA A 36 -10.87 5.01 -9.14
N PRO A 37 -11.19 3.76 -9.54
CA PRO A 37 -12.53 3.22 -9.39
C PRO A 37 -12.94 2.92 -7.94
N PHE A 38 -12.00 2.84 -7.00
CA PHE A 38 -12.23 2.35 -5.64
C PHE A 38 -12.43 3.49 -4.64
N GLU A 39 -13.62 3.58 -4.07
CA GLU A 39 -14.01 4.64 -3.14
C GLU A 39 -13.24 4.62 -1.82
N ILE A 40 -12.65 3.46 -1.47
CA ILE A 40 -11.86 3.29 -0.25
C ILE A 40 -10.47 3.94 -0.37
N VAL A 41 -10.03 4.32 -1.57
CA VAL A 41 -8.77 5.03 -1.79
C VAL A 41 -9.05 6.53 -1.80
N LYS A 42 -8.43 7.26 -0.86
CA LYS A 42 -8.56 8.70 -0.73
C LYS A 42 -7.62 9.44 -1.67
N GLU A 43 -6.34 9.08 -1.65
CA GLU A 43 -5.33 9.70 -2.51
C GLU A 43 -4.07 8.84 -2.66
N VAL A 44 -3.31 9.13 -3.71
CA VAL A 44 -1.95 8.61 -3.93
C VAL A 44 -0.99 9.79 -4.00
N ARG A 45 -0.03 9.84 -3.07
CA ARG A 45 0.97 10.91 -2.95
C ARG A 45 2.38 10.36 -2.75
N GLY A 46 3.39 11.20 -2.92
CA GLY A 46 4.78 10.80 -2.68
C GLY A 46 5.80 11.68 -3.38
N LEU A 47 7.07 11.33 -3.20
CA LEU A 47 8.20 11.98 -3.84
C LEU A 47 9.22 10.92 -4.25
N GLY A 48 9.75 11.03 -5.46
CA GLY A 48 10.61 9.99 -6.01
C GLY A 48 9.89 8.64 -5.99
N LEU A 49 10.57 7.58 -5.63
CA LEU A 49 10.00 6.23 -5.49
C LEU A 49 9.25 6.00 -4.17
N LEU A 50 9.33 6.92 -3.21
CA LEU A 50 8.53 6.83 -2.00
C LEU A 50 7.10 7.25 -2.31
N SER A 51 6.16 6.32 -2.21
CA SER A 51 4.75 6.53 -2.49
C SER A 51 3.88 6.07 -1.33
N GLY A 52 2.79 6.81 -1.08
CA GLY A 52 1.78 6.49 -0.09
C GLY A 52 0.41 6.42 -0.73
N ILE A 53 -0.33 5.36 -0.42
CA ILE A 53 -1.72 5.17 -0.80
C ILE A 53 -2.54 5.38 0.48
N GLU A 54 -3.26 6.49 0.56
CA GLU A 54 -4.11 6.79 1.71
C GLU A 54 -5.50 6.21 1.50
N PHE A 55 -5.96 5.45 2.49
CA PHE A 55 -7.29 4.87 2.51
C PHE A 55 -8.28 5.73 3.31
N THR A 56 -9.56 5.52 3.07
CA THR A 56 -10.66 6.18 3.78
C THR A 56 -11.77 5.19 4.10
N VAL A 57 -12.75 5.63 4.88
CA VAL A 57 -13.93 4.82 5.22
C VAL A 57 -14.76 4.58 3.96
N PRO A 58 -15.22 3.33 3.68
CA PRO A 58 -16.08 3.04 2.56
C PRO A 58 -17.37 3.87 2.60
N LYS A 59 -17.84 4.35 1.45
CA LYS A 59 -19.10 5.10 1.33
C LYS A 59 -20.32 4.18 1.26
N LYS A 60 -20.17 2.99 0.65
CA LYS A 60 -21.23 1.98 0.56
C LYS A 60 -21.66 1.54 1.95
N LEU A 61 -22.94 1.68 2.28
CA LEU A 61 -23.46 1.48 3.63
C LEU A 61 -23.18 0.09 4.21
N SER A 62 -23.27 -0.97 3.38
CA SER A 62 -22.97 -2.35 3.77
C SER A 62 -21.50 -2.55 4.16
N LEU A 63 -20.58 -2.02 3.38
CA LEU A 63 -19.13 -2.11 3.65
C LEU A 63 -18.73 -1.18 4.81
N ARG A 64 -19.38 -0.02 4.92
CA ARG A 64 -19.15 0.91 6.01
C ARG A 64 -19.50 0.30 7.37
N ALA A 65 -20.64 -0.39 7.48
CA ALA A 65 -21.04 -1.06 8.71
C ALA A 65 -20.02 -2.14 9.13
N LEU A 66 -19.52 -2.91 8.17
CA LEU A 66 -18.47 -3.91 8.42
C LEU A 66 -17.13 -3.25 8.79
N TYR A 67 -16.74 -2.19 8.10
CA TYR A 67 -15.55 -1.40 8.43
C TYR A 67 -15.64 -0.85 9.87
N GLU A 68 -16.76 -0.24 10.24
CA GLU A 68 -16.96 0.33 11.59
C GLU A 68 -16.97 -0.76 12.67
N ALA A 69 -17.56 -1.93 12.41
CA ALA A 69 -17.50 -3.07 13.31
C ALA A 69 -16.06 -3.57 13.50
N PHE A 70 -15.30 -3.66 12.41
CA PHE A 70 -13.89 -4.03 12.41
C PHE A 70 -13.03 -3.01 13.15
N HIS A 71 -13.23 -1.71 12.85
CA HIS A 71 -12.48 -0.61 13.45
C HIS A 71 -12.70 -0.49 14.97
N ARG A 72 -13.89 -0.85 15.47
CA ARG A 72 -14.16 -0.92 16.92
C ARG A 72 -13.36 -2.02 17.63
N VAL A 73 -13.07 -3.11 16.94
CA VAL A 73 -12.24 -4.19 17.53
C VAL A 73 -10.78 -3.74 17.58
N HIS A 74 -10.24 -3.19 16.49
CA HIS A 74 -8.86 -2.70 16.47
C HIS A 74 -8.64 -1.65 15.36
N PRO A 75 -8.51 -0.37 15.69
CA PRO A 75 -8.43 0.72 14.72
C PRO A 75 -7.28 0.58 13.71
N ALA A 76 -6.13 0.03 14.14
CA ALA A 76 -4.93 -0.08 13.31
C ALA A 76 -4.91 -1.32 12.39
N MET A 77 -5.87 -2.24 12.49
CA MET A 77 -5.78 -3.52 11.80
C MET A 77 -6.14 -3.48 10.32
N PHE A 78 -6.89 -2.49 9.85
CA PHE A 78 -7.24 -2.42 8.43
C PHE A 78 -6.00 -2.46 7.53
N GLY A 79 -5.07 -1.58 7.81
CA GLY A 79 -3.80 -1.55 7.07
C GLY A 79 -2.99 -2.84 7.18
N GLN A 80 -3.03 -3.49 8.35
CA GLN A 80 -2.36 -4.77 8.55
C GLN A 80 -2.96 -5.88 7.67
N VAL A 81 -4.29 -5.91 7.47
CA VAL A 81 -4.93 -6.86 6.57
C VAL A 81 -4.47 -6.66 5.13
N ILE A 82 -4.39 -5.39 4.66
CA ILE A 82 -3.86 -5.08 3.32
C ILE A 82 -2.41 -5.56 3.18
N VAL A 83 -1.54 -5.22 4.15
CA VAL A 83 -0.12 -5.66 4.13
C VAL A 83 -0.01 -7.18 4.13
N MET A 84 -0.81 -7.87 4.94
CA MET A 84 -0.79 -9.33 5.00
C MET A 84 -1.21 -9.98 3.68
N ARG A 85 -2.22 -9.43 2.98
CA ARG A 85 -2.63 -9.93 1.68
C ARG A 85 -1.56 -9.67 0.62
N MET A 86 -1.01 -8.45 0.55
CA MET A 86 0.11 -8.13 -0.33
C MET A 86 1.28 -9.10 -0.12
N PHE A 87 1.58 -9.45 1.13
CA PHE A 87 2.67 -10.38 1.42
C PHE A 87 2.34 -11.84 1.08
N ARG A 88 1.13 -12.33 1.47
CA ARG A 88 0.78 -13.76 1.34
C ARG A 88 0.32 -14.16 -0.05
N GLU A 89 -0.43 -13.29 -0.71
CA GLU A 89 -1.06 -13.58 -1.99
C GLU A 89 -0.19 -13.12 -3.16
N GLU A 90 0.52 -11.98 -2.98
CA GLU A 90 1.29 -11.34 -4.04
C GLU A 90 2.82 -11.41 -3.83
N ASN A 91 3.29 -11.94 -2.70
CA ASN A 91 4.72 -11.98 -2.34
C ASN A 91 5.39 -10.61 -2.27
N ILE A 92 4.63 -9.55 -1.98
CA ILE A 92 5.11 -8.17 -1.91
C ILE A 92 5.09 -7.68 -0.47
N LEU A 93 6.26 -7.35 0.06
CA LEU A 93 6.40 -6.78 1.39
C LEU A 93 6.22 -5.27 1.36
N THR A 94 5.21 -4.79 2.06
CA THR A 94 4.89 -3.37 2.22
C THR A 94 4.78 -2.98 3.70
N GLN A 95 4.46 -1.73 3.98
CA GLN A 95 4.32 -1.23 5.34
C GLN A 95 3.15 -0.24 5.44
N ILE A 96 2.41 -0.33 6.54
CA ILE A 96 1.43 0.70 6.91
C ILE A 96 2.11 1.78 7.75
N CYS A 97 1.71 3.02 7.53
CA CYS A 97 2.16 4.19 8.27
C CYS A 97 1.03 5.23 8.42
N GLY A 98 1.37 6.40 8.96
CA GLY A 98 0.42 7.47 9.23
C GLY A 98 -0.26 7.34 10.60
N ASN A 99 -0.88 8.44 11.07
CA ASN A 99 -1.41 8.54 12.42
C ASN A 99 -2.55 7.56 12.73
N ASN A 100 -3.29 7.14 11.70
CA ASN A 100 -4.43 6.23 11.82
C ASN A 100 -4.17 4.89 11.14
N PHE A 101 -2.92 4.55 10.81
CA PHE A 101 -2.55 3.33 10.10
C PHE A 101 -3.34 3.11 8.79
N MET A 102 -3.67 4.20 8.11
CA MET A 102 -4.47 4.21 6.87
C MET A 102 -3.65 4.56 5.64
N VAL A 103 -2.34 4.56 5.73
CA VAL A 103 -1.45 4.84 4.60
C VAL A 103 -0.56 3.64 4.31
N LEU A 104 -0.79 2.99 3.18
CA LEU A 104 0.15 1.97 2.68
C LEU A 104 1.35 2.66 2.05
N LYS A 105 2.53 2.35 2.55
CA LYS A 105 3.79 2.88 2.05
C LYS A 105 4.43 1.90 1.06
N ALA A 106 4.69 2.37 -0.15
CA ALA A 106 5.54 1.72 -1.12
C ALA A 106 6.89 2.44 -1.18
N ALA A 107 7.97 1.72 -0.87
CA ALA A 107 9.34 2.24 -0.87
C ALA A 107 10.28 1.22 -1.54
N PRO A 108 10.15 1.02 -2.85
CA PRO A 108 10.98 0.08 -3.57
C PRO A 108 12.44 0.55 -3.63
N PRO A 109 13.41 -0.35 -3.85
CA PRO A 109 14.81 0.03 -4.02
C PRO A 109 14.99 0.94 -5.23
N LEU A 110 15.99 1.82 -5.19
CA LEU A 110 16.29 2.76 -6.29
C LEU A 110 16.61 2.08 -7.63
N VAL A 111 16.95 0.80 -7.60
CA VAL A 111 17.24 -0.03 -8.78
C VAL A 111 16.04 -0.85 -9.28
N VAL A 112 14.85 -0.65 -8.71
CA VAL A 112 13.61 -1.32 -9.12
C VAL A 112 13.37 -1.14 -10.62
N THR A 113 12.84 -2.16 -11.28
CA THR A 113 12.44 -2.10 -12.69
C THR A 113 11.02 -1.60 -12.86
N GLU A 114 10.68 -1.12 -14.05
CA GLU A 114 9.31 -0.73 -14.39
C GLU A 114 8.35 -1.93 -14.29
N ALA A 115 8.78 -3.10 -14.77
CA ALA A 115 7.98 -4.32 -14.67
C ALA A 115 7.62 -4.68 -13.22
N GLN A 116 8.58 -4.55 -12.27
CA GLN A 116 8.31 -4.78 -10.86
C GLN A 116 7.34 -3.75 -10.25
N LEU A 117 7.37 -2.51 -10.74
CA LEU A 117 6.39 -1.51 -10.34
C LEU A 117 5.00 -1.79 -10.92
N ASP A 118 4.93 -2.33 -12.14
CA ASP A 118 3.68 -2.74 -12.77
C ASP A 118 3.07 -3.94 -12.03
N GLU A 119 3.88 -4.93 -11.63
CA GLU A 119 3.45 -6.03 -10.74
C GLU A 119 2.87 -5.49 -9.43
N PHE A 120 3.53 -4.49 -8.81
CA PHE A 120 2.99 -3.86 -7.61
C PHE A 120 1.64 -3.18 -7.85
N VAL A 121 1.47 -2.48 -8.99
CA VAL A 121 0.21 -1.80 -9.33
C VAL A 121 -0.93 -2.81 -9.47
N GLU A 122 -0.71 -3.91 -10.17
CA GLU A 122 -1.72 -4.96 -10.34
C GLU A 122 -2.05 -5.65 -9.02
N ALA A 123 -1.05 -5.99 -8.23
CA ALA A 123 -1.22 -6.61 -6.92
C ALA A 123 -2.06 -5.74 -5.98
N ILE A 124 -1.70 -4.47 -5.82
CA ILE A 124 -2.45 -3.57 -4.92
C ILE A 124 -3.85 -3.29 -5.46
N ARG A 125 -4.04 -3.20 -6.78
CA ARG A 125 -5.36 -3.07 -7.40
C ARG A 125 -6.27 -4.22 -7.00
N GLY A 126 -5.80 -5.46 -7.13
CA GLY A 126 -6.57 -6.66 -6.76
C GLY A 126 -6.96 -6.69 -5.29
N VAL A 127 -6.01 -6.38 -4.39
CA VAL A 127 -6.28 -6.34 -2.94
C VAL A 127 -7.27 -5.24 -2.57
N VAL A 128 -7.15 -4.06 -3.18
CA VAL A 128 -8.06 -2.92 -2.94
C VAL A 128 -9.45 -3.19 -3.51
N GLU A 129 -9.57 -3.83 -4.67
CA GLU A 129 -10.83 -4.26 -5.26
C GLU A 129 -11.61 -5.18 -4.31
N LEU A 130 -10.94 -6.16 -3.70
CA LEU A 130 -11.55 -7.02 -2.69
C LEU A 130 -12.02 -6.23 -1.46
N ALA A 131 -11.25 -5.27 -0.98
CA ALA A 131 -11.63 -4.42 0.15
C ALA A 131 -12.80 -3.49 -0.16
N ASP A 132 -12.94 -3.04 -1.43
CA ASP A 132 -14.01 -2.12 -1.87
C ASP A 132 -15.30 -2.82 -2.28
N THR A 133 -15.25 -4.13 -2.60
CA THR A 133 -16.40 -4.85 -3.17
C THR A 133 -16.85 -6.06 -2.38
N SER A 134 -15.97 -6.70 -1.61
CA SER A 134 -16.21 -8.01 -1.02
C SER A 134 -16.60 -7.95 0.46
N VAL A 135 -17.81 -8.41 0.78
CA VAL A 135 -18.23 -8.63 2.16
C VAL A 135 -17.38 -9.72 2.83
N THR A 136 -16.97 -10.74 2.08
CA THR A 136 -16.14 -11.85 2.58
C THR A 136 -14.78 -11.34 3.07
N PHE A 137 -14.18 -10.37 2.35
CA PHE A 137 -12.94 -9.70 2.80
C PHE A 137 -13.07 -9.17 4.23
N TRP A 138 -14.15 -8.46 4.53
CA TRP A 138 -14.38 -7.84 5.83
C TRP A 138 -14.73 -8.85 6.93
N THR A 139 -15.47 -9.91 6.60
CA THR A 139 -15.80 -10.98 7.57
C THR A 139 -14.56 -11.77 7.98
N GLU A 140 -13.68 -12.09 7.04
CA GLU A 140 -12.38 -12.71 7.31
C GLU A 140 -11.47 -11.80 8.14
N ALA A 141 -11.37 -10.52 7.74
CA ALA A 141 -10.61 -9.51 8.45
C ALA A 141 -11.11 -9.37 9.91
N LEU A 142 -12.42 -9.32 10.13
CA LEU A 142 -13.02 -9.27 11.46
C LEU A 142 -12.70 -10.52 12.29
N GLY A 143 -12.70 -11.70 11.67
CA GLY A 143 -12.29 -12.95 12.30
C GLY A 143 -10.83 -12.94 12.74
N LEU A 144 -9.94 -12.38 11.92
CA LEU A 144 -8.53 -12.18 12.26
C LEU A 144 -8.35 -11.19 13.42
N ALA A 145 -9.07 -10.05 13.38
CA ALA A 145 -9.01 -9.04 14.42
C ALA A 145 -9.45 -9.59 15.79
N LYS A 146 -10.54 -10.33 15.83
CA LYS A 146 -11.02 -10.96 17.08
C LYS A 146 -10.01 -11.94 17.67
N ARG A 147 -9.33 -12.73 16.83
CA ARG A 147 -8.28 -13.65 17.30
C ARG A 147 -7.06 -12.93 17.85
N ALA A 148 -6.68 -11.80 17.26
CA ALA A 148 -5.53 -11.02 17.71
C ALA A 148 -5.76 -10.32 19.06
N VAL A 149 -7.01 -10.01 19.42
CA VAL A 149 -7.37 -9.36 20.70
C VAL A 149 -7.52 -10.39 21.83
N ASN A 150 -7.84 -11.65 21.51
CA ASN A 150 -8.04 -12.72 22.50
C ASN A 150 -6.76 -13.51 22.84
N ILE A 151 -5.57 -13.04 22.40
CA ILE A 151 -4.25 -13.53 22.80
C ILE A 151 -3.70 -12.67 23.93
#